data_98f1d1ff22543433193974821b029be4
#
_entry.id   98f1d1ff22543433193974821b029be4
#
_cell.length_a   1.000
_cell.length_b   1.000
_cell.length_c   1.000
_cell.angle_alpha   90.00
_cell.angle_beta   90.00
_cell.angle_gamma   90.00
#
_symmetry.space_group_name_H-M   'P 1'
#
loop_
_entity.id
_entity.type
_entity.pdbx_description
1 polymer ?
#
loop_
_entity_poly.entity_id
_entity_poly.type
_entity_poly.pdbx_seq_one_letter_code
_entity_poly.pdbx_strand_id
1 'polypeptide(L)'
;MYEPHQIQHQDVLVHQPIDRCAYNDGVADNLVINQVFDYYSQTLCNHTKALGYLQGRGIYQPDLLAQFRLGFADRSLGAQLRTLSHLQEETVRGALMRVGLLRGSGHELFRGSLVFPMLDQDGNILGCYGRRITPKLTAHSAYHVHWHLEHNGFFNQKALFEFPELILCKSPVEALTWWCGGYTNVAAIMGFSSFDEEHLSILQSSLVRLIYIAFGTSRPELDEVRRIAYLLASSGIKVRLVLFPQGLDGNRFVSTVSDADKALSLVLKDALVLPESMGGDHDC
;
A
#
# COMPACT_ATOMS: atom_id res chain seq x y z
N MET A 1 5.59 28.87 15.23
CA MET A 1 6.21 29.31 13.96
C MET A 1 7.27 28.27 13.61
N TYR A 2 6.93 27.31 12.77
CA TYR A 2 7.82 26.24 12.36
C TYR A 2 8.42 26.69 11.02
N GLU A 3 9.70 26.97 10.98
CA GLU A 3 10.41 27.24 9.74
C GLU A 3 10.51 25.92 8.95
N PRO A 4 10.10 25.88 7.68
CA PRO A 4 10.34 24.71 6.84
C PRO A 4 11.84 24.67 6.53
N HIS A 5 12.52 23.63 6.99
CA HIS A 5 13.87 23.31 6.51
C HIS A 5 13.82 23.20 4.98
N GLN A 6 14.47 24.16 4.32
CA GLN A 6 14.79 24.08 2.90
C GLN A 6 15.69 22.88 2.66
N ILE A 7 15.09 21.76 2.21
CA ILE A 7 15.85 20.66 1.63
C ILE A 7 16.38 21.16 0.30
N GLN A 8 17.66 21.39 0.23
CA GLN A 8 18.35 21.78 -1.00
C GLN A 8 18.11 20.70 -2.07
N HIS A 9 17.57 21.13 -3.21
CA HIS A 9 17.39 20.35 -4.43
C HIS A 9 18.77 20.02 -5.04
N GLN A 10 19.48 19.04 -4.48
CA GLN A 10 20.66 18.48 -5.14
C GLN A 10 20.74 16.97 -4.84
N ASP A 11 20.73 16.18 -5.90
CA ASP A 11 21.29 14.83 -6.00
C ASP A 11 20.54 13.66 -5.38
N VAL A 12 19.35 13.35 -5.86
CA VAL A 12 18.58 12.14 -5.43
C VAL A 12 19.02 10.88 -6.19
N LEU A 13 19.57 11.00 -7.39
CA LEU A 13 19.99 9.85 -8.20
C LEU A 13 21.52 9.77 -8.46
N VAL A 14 22.35 10.67 -7.90
CA VAL A 14 23.71 10.84 -8.39
C VAL A 14 24.83 10.64 -7.35
N HIS A 15 24.55 10.56 -6.04
CA HIS A 15 25.59 10.69 -5.03
C HIS A 15 26.11 9.40 -4.35
N GLN A 16 25.77 8.22 -4.87
CA GLN A 16 26.62 7.05 -4.60
C GLN A 16 27.12 6.47 -5.91
N PRO A 17 28.46 6.40 -6.13
CA PRO A 17 28.98 5.67 -7.26
C PRO A 17 28.52 4.21 -7.13
N ILE A 18 27.81 3.71 -8.15
CA ILE A 18 27.45 2.30 -8.25
C ILE A 18 28.78 1.55 -8.23
N ASP A 19 29.04 0.84 -7.13
CA ASP A 19 30.25 0.04 -6.97
C ASP A 19 30.21 -1.05 -8.05
N ARG A 20 31.12 -0.94 -9.03
CA ARG A 20 31.20 -1.82 -10.21
C ARG A 20 31.54 -3.28 -9.88
N CYS A 21 31.75 -3.60 -8.61
CA CYS A 21 32.21 -4.92 -8.18
C CYS A 21 31.15 -5.84 -7.60
N ALA A 22 29.93 -5.39 -7.37
CA ALA A 22 28.84 -6.25 -6.87
C ALA A 22 27.88 -6.63 -8.01
N TYR A 23 28.31 -7.50 -8.91
CA TYR A 23 27.42 -8.17 -9.86
C TYR A 23 26.61 -9.25 -9.13
N ASN A 24 25.73 -8.80 -8.24
CA ASN A 24 24.56 -9.53 -7.83
C ASN A 24 23.39 -8.68 -8.31
N ASP A 25 22.79 -9.03 -9.47
CA ASP A 25 21.75 -8.23 -10.14
C ASP A 25 20.64 -7.81 -9.18
N GLY A 26 20.32 -8.62 -8.17
CA GLY A 26 19.32 -8.34 -7.18
C GLY A 26 19.62 -7.15 -6.24
N VAL A 27 20.86 -6.97 -5.81
CA VAL A 27 21.27 -5.84 -4.93
C VAL A 27 21.25 -4.52 -5.71
N ALA A 28 21.73 -4.53 -6.96
CA ALA A 28 21.68 -3.36 -7.83
C ALA A 28 20.22 -2.96 -8.15
N ASP A 29 19.33 -3.93 -8.36
CA ASP A 29 17.93 -3.67 -8.63
C ASP A 29 17.20 -3.08 -7.41
N ASN A 30 17.46 -3.60 -6.20
CA ASN A 30 16.89 -3.05 -4.97
C ASN A 30 17.34 -1.59 -4.72
N LEU A 31 18.58 -1.26 -5.02
CA LEU A 31 19.07 0.12 -4.90
C LEU A 31 18.30 1.05 -5.85
N VAL A 32 18.15 0.66 -7.12
CA VAL A 32 17.43 1.46 -8.12
C VAL A 32 15.95 1.59 -7.76
N ILE A 33 15.31 0.53 -7.27
CA ILE A 33 13.93 0.54 -6.77
C ILE A 33 13.80 1.58 -5.66
N ASN A 34 14.63 1.50 -4.62
CA ASN A 34 14.59 2.43 -3.49
C ASN A 34 14.77 3.89 -3.94
N GLN A 35 15.71 4.17 -4.83
CA GLN A 35 15.93 5.52 -5.37
C GLN A 35 14.71 6.07 -6.09
N VAL A 36 14.01 5.26 -6.90
CA VAL A 36 12.80 5.69 -7.59
C VAL A 36 11.67 5.99 -6.63
N PHE A 37 11.48 5.16 -5.59
CA PHE A 37 10.44 5.42 -4.61
C PHE A 37 10.78 6.61 -3.70
N ASP A 38 12.04 6.87 -3.40
CA ASP A 38 12.47 8.11 -2.73
C ASP A 38 12.18 9.33 -3.60
N TYR A 39 12.44 9.23 -4.91
CA TYR A 39 12.06 10.26 -5.86
C TYR A 39 10.54 10.51 -5.88
N TYR A 40 9.71 9.47 -5.91
CA TYR A 40 8.25 9.60 -5.84
C TYR A 40 7.79 10.21 -4.51
N SER A 41 8.44 9.87 -3.40
CA SER A 41 8.14 10.45 -2.08
C SER A 41 8.43 11.95 -2.04
N GLN A 42 9.58 12.38 -2.55
CA GLN A 42 9.93 13.81 -2.66
C GLN A 42 8.98 14.54 -3.62
N THR A 43 8.62 13.90 -4.73
CA THR A 43 7.64 14.45 -5.67
C THR A 43 6.29 14.68 -5.00
N LEU A 44 5.82 13.74 -4.16
CA LEU A 44 4.57 13.91 -3.41
C LEU A 44 4.61 15.13 -2.49
N CYS A 45 5.69 15.31 -1.73
CA CYS A 45 5.84 16.43 -0.80
C CYS A 45 5.68 17.80 -1.47
N ASN A 46 6.02 17.88 -2.76
CA ASN A 46 5.96 19.12 -3.55
C ASN A 46 4.74 19.21 -4.47
N HIS A 47 3.85 18.21 -4.48
CA HIS A 47 2.75 18.14 -5.44
C HIS A 47 1.39 18.44 -4.81
N THR A 48 0.98 19.71 -4.82
CA THR A 48 -0.25 20.23 -4.16
C THR A 48 -1.51 19.43 -4.48
N LYS A 49 -1.72 19.00 -5.73
CA LYS A 49 -2.93 18.23 -6.11
C LYS A 49 -2.94 16.82 -5.50
N ALA A 50 -1.77 16.18 -5.42
CA ALA A 50 -1.67 14.85 -4.82
C ALA A 50 -1.86 14.92 -3.29
N LEU A 51 -1.24 15.92 -2.64
CA LEU A 51 -1.47 16.20 -1.22
C LEU A 51 -2.94 16.55 -0.95
N GLY A 52 -3.56 17.39 -1.79
CA GLY A 52 -4.97 17.73 -1.68
C GLY A 52 -5.90 16.52 -1.82
N TYR A 53 -5.53 15.53 -2.64
CA TYR A 53 -6.27 14.26 -2.71
C TYR A 53 -6.21 13.49 -1.40
N LEU A 54 -5.02 13.37 -0.78
CA LEU A 54 -4.85 12.70 0.53
C LEU A 54 -5.61 13.45 1.63
N GLN A 55 -5.52 14.79 1.66
CA GLN A 55 -6.28 15.64 2.59
C GLN A 55 -7.79 15.44 2.44
N GLY A 56 -8.29 15.43 1.21
CA GLY A 56 -9.71 15.18 0.93
C GLY A 56 -10.18 13.77 1.31
N ARG A 57 -9.26 12.84 1.53
CA ARG A 57 -9.51 11.50 2.06
C ARG A 57 -9.33 11.38 3.57
N GLY A 58 -8.94 12.46 4.25
CA GLY A 58 -8.66 12.43 5.69
C GLY A 58 -7.41 11.65 6.09
N ILE A 59 -6.51 11.38 5.14
CA ILE A 59 -5.30 10.55 5.35
C ILE A 59 -4.00 11.35 5.19
N TYR A 60 -4.03 12.63 5.53
CA TYR A 60 -2.86 13.50 5.43
C TYR A 60 -2.29 13.79 6.81
N GLN A 61 -1.14 13.20 7.10
CA GLN A 61 -0.27 13.52 8.24
C GLN A 61 1.18 13.44 7.73
N PRO A 62 2.04 14.46 7.97
CA PRO A 62 3.42 14.47 7.45
C PRO A 62 4.23 13.23 7.86
N ASP A 63 4.14 12.83 9.13
CA ASP A 63 4.85 11.68 9.66
C ASP A 63 4.42 10.37 8.98
N LEU A 64 3.14 10.24 8.66
CA LEU A 64 2.58 9.10 7.94
C LEU A 64 3.15 8.99 6.52
N LEU A 65 3.31 10.12 5.80
CA LEU A 65 3.89 10.12 4.45
C LEU A 65 5.31 9.55 4.46
N ALA A 66 6.11 9.97 5.45
CA ALA A 66 7.48 9.49 5.59
C ALA A 66 7.53 8.02 6.04
N GLN A 67 6.73 7.63 7.04
CA GLN A 67 6.72 6.28 7.61
C GLN A 67 6.37 5.22 6.57
N PHE A 68 5.38 5.48 5.73
CA PHE A 68 4.94 4.57 4.68
C PHE A 68 5.58 4.84 3.33
N ARG A 69 6.55 5.76 3.25
CA ARG A 69 7.23 6.16 2.01
C ARG A 69 6.23 6.44 0.88
N LEU A 70 5.09 7.07 1.21
CA LEU A 70 4.09 7.41 0.20
C LEU A 70 4.68 8.35 -0.84
N GLY A 71 4.32 8.16 -2.11
CA GLY A 71 4.88 8.92 -3.19
C GLY A 71 3.85 9.29 -4.27
N PHE A 72 4.29 10.07 -5.23
CA PHE A 72 3.50 10.41 -6.41
C PHE A 72 4.34 10.36 -7.68
N ALA A 73 3.96 9.51 -8.63
CA ALA A 73 4.58 9.37 -9.94
C ALA A 73 3.95 10.40 -10.91
N ASP A 74 4.50 11.60 -10.93
CA ASP A 74 3.98 12.76 -11.69
C ASP A 74 4.33 12.78 -13.17
N ARG A 75 5.02 11.74 -13.67
CA ARG A 75 5.52 11.57 -15.05
C ARG A 75 6.86 12.26 -15.32
N SER A 76 7.54 12.74 -14.32
CA SER A 76 8.81 13.45 -14.46
C SER A 76 10.04 12.54 -14.38
N LEU A 77 9.90 11.27 -13.91
CA LEU A 77 11.01 10.34 -13.78
C LEU A 77 11.83 10.20 -15.07
N GLY A 78 11.17 10.08 -16.23
CA GLY A 78 11.86 10.01 -17.52
C GLY A 78 12.67 11.28 -17.86
N ALA A 79 12.24 12.44 -17.40
CA ALA A 79 13.02 13.69 -17.53
C ALA A 79 14.22 13.67 -16.58
N GLN A 80 14.01 13.22 -15.36
CA GLN A 80 15.06 13.08 -14.34
C GLN A 80 16.16 12.12 -14.82
N LEU A 81 15.82 10.97 -15.38
CA LEU A 81 16.79 10.02 -15.91
C LEU A 81 17.66 10.64 -17.00
N ARG A 82 17.13 11.51 -17.86
CA ARG A 82 17.89 12.19 -18.90
C ARG A 82 18.92 13.23 -18.37
N THR A 83 18.89 13.55 -17.09
CA THR A 83 19.95 14.40 -16.48
C THR A 83 21.22 13.61 -16.15
N LEU A 84 21.15 12.28 -16.17
CA LEU A 84 22.29 11.39 -15.96
C LEU A 84 23.21 11.37 -17.20
N SER A 85 24.44 10.94 -17.02
CA SER A 85 25.29 10.61 -18.17
C SER A 85 24.66 9.48 -18.99
N HIS A 86 24.95 9.40 -20.28
CA HIS A 86 24.36 8.41 -21.19
C HIS A 86 24.49 6.97 -20.65
N LEU A 87 25.67 6.59 -20.16
CA LEU A 87 25.91 5.26 -19.60
C LEU A 87 25.09 4.99 -18.33
N GLN A 88 24.98 5.98 -17.45
CA GLN A 88 24.16 5.86 -16.23
C GLN A 88 22.67 5.76 -16.56
N GLU A 89 22.19 6.60 -17.50
CA GLU A 89 20.78 6.56 -17.95
C GLU A 89 20.43 5.18 -18.51
N GLU A 90 21.27 4.61 -19.40
CA GLU A 90 21.04 3.28 -19.95
C GLU A 90 21.02 2.19 -18.88
N THR A 91 21.96 2.21 -17.94
CA THR A 91 22.04 1.25 -16.85
C THR A 91 20.81 1.31 -15.96
N VAL A 92 20.40 2.51 -15.50
CA VAL A 92 19.24 2.69 -14.63
C VAL A 92 17.94 2.35 -15.37
N ARG A 93 17.79 2.76 -16.63
CA ARG A 93 16.61 2.39 -17.45
C ARG A 93 16.52 0.88 -17.63
N GLY A 94 17.63 0.21 -17.91
CA GLY A 94 17.69 -1.24 -18.06
C GLY A 94 17.23 -1.95 -16.78
N ALA A 95 17.72 -1.52 -15.62
CA ALA A 95 17.29 -2.04 -14.33
C ALA A 95 15.78 -1.80 -14.09
N LEU A 96 15.29 -0.58 -14.30
CA LEU A 96 13.88 -0.24 -14.11
C LEU A 96 12.94 -0.99 -15.07
N MET A 97 13.39 -1.29 -16.29
CA MET A 97 12.63 -2.12 -17.24
C MET A 97 12.63 -3.59 -16.80
N ARG A 98 13.75 -4.09 -16.32
CA ARG A 98 13.89 -5.47 -15.82
C ARG A 98 12.98 -5.73 -14.62
N VAL A 99 12.93 -4.81 -13.67
CA VAL A 99 12.03 -4.91 -12.50
C VAL A 99 10.59 -4.47 -12.80
N GLY A 100 10.27 -4.01 -14.01
CA GLY A 100 8.93 -3.65 -14.44
C GLY A 100 8.41 -2.28 -14.00
N LEU A 101 9.24 -1.41 -13.39
CA LEU A 101 8.87 -0.03 -13.03
C LEU A 101 8.84 0.92 -14.25
N LEU A 102 9.60 0.61 -15.30
CA LEU A 102 9.44 1.18 -16.63
C LEU A 102 8.90 0.12 -17.60
N ARG A 103 7.95 0.51 -18.41
CA ARG A 103 7.41 -0.31 -19.50
C ARG A 103 8.35 -0.30 -20.70
N GLY A 104 8.24 -1.28 -21.61
CA GLY A 104 9.00 -1.30 -22.84
C GLY A 104 8.84 -0.05 -23.72
N SER A 105 7.74 0.70 -23.55
CA SER A 105 7.51 2.02 -24.17
C SER A 105 8.29 3.16 -23.52
N GLY A 106 9.09 2.90 -22.46
CA GLY A 106 9.81 3.91 -21.67
C GLY A 106 8.96 4.73 -20.70
N HIS A 107 7.66 4.41 -20.59
CA HIS A 107 6.78 5.08 -19.65
C HIS A 107 6.80 4.43 -18.26
N GLU A 108 6.71 5.26 -17.23
CA GLU A 108 6.57 4.83 -15.83
C GLU A 108 5.32 3.96 -15.66
N LEU A 109 5.43 2.87 -14.90
CA LEU A 109 4.32 2.00 -14.57
C LEU A 109 3.23 2.77 -13.80
N PHE A 110 3.62 3.54 -12.78
CA PHE A 110 2.73 4.27 -11.89
C PHE A 110 2.32 5.65 -12.37
N ARG A 111 2.58 5.99 -13.59
CA ARG A 111 2.32 7.29 -14.21
C ARG A 111 0.99 7.93 -13.79
N GLY A 112 1.03 9.06 -13.09
CA GLY A 112 -0.13 9.81 -12.59
C GLY A 112 -0.82 9.18 -11.37
N SER A 113 -0.11 8.35 -10.62
CA SER A 113 -0.63 7.65 -9.44
C SER A 113 0.05 8.09 -8.15
N LEU A 114 -0.73 8.18 -7.08
CA LEU A 114 -0.21 8.01 -5.74
C LEU A 114 0.30 6.59 -5.60
N VAL A 115 1.44 6.42 -4.97
CA VAL A 115 2.08 5.12 -4.73
C VAL A 115 2.14 4.83 -3.24
N PHE A 116 1.81 3.59 -2.89
CA PHE A 116 1.73 3.06 -1.53
C PHE A 116 2.62 1.82 -1.49
N PRO A 117 3.90 1.98 -1.12
CA PRO A 117 4.84 0.87 -1.06
C PRO A 117 4.47 -0.16 -0.01
N MET A 118 4.73 -1.41 -0.31
CA MET A 118 4.76 -2.51 0.64
C MET A 118 6.21 -2.68 1.10
N LEU A 119 6.43 -2.53 2.39
CA LEU A 119 7.76 -2.58 3.00
C LEU A 119 7.93 -3.86 3.80
N ASP A 120 9.12 -4.46 3.74
CA ASP A 120 9.54 -5.49 4.67
C ASP A 120 9.92 -4.88 6.05
N GLN A 121 10.41 -5.72 6.95
CA GLN A 121 10.81 -5.31 8.30
C GLN A 121 12.05 -4.39 8.30
N ASP A 122 12.88 -4.48 7.27
CA ASP A 122 14.10 -3.68 7.09
C ASP A 122 13.85 -2.39 6.29
N GLY A 123 12.61 -2.18 5.81
CA GLY A 123 12.21 -1.01 5.03
C GLY A 123 12.49 -1.14 3.53
N ASN A 124 12.83 -2.34 3.04
CA ASN A 124 12.96 -2.58 1.60
C ASN A 124 11.59 -2.67 0.95
N ILE A 125 11.51 -2.28 -0.31
CA ILE A 125 10.25 -2.28 -1.06
C ILE A 125 10.06 -3.65 -1.71
N LEU A 126 9.03 -4.38 -1.29
CA LEU A 126 8.63 -5.67 -1.83
C LEU A 126 7.64 -5.53 -2.97
N GLY A 127 6.83 -4.49 -2.95
CA GLY A 127 5.80 -4.23 -3.92
C GLY A 127 5.18 -2.86 -3.75
N CYS A 128 4.21 -2.53 -4.57
CA CYS A 128 3.54 -1.24 -4.50
C CYS A 128 2.12 -1.29 -5.09
N TYR A 129 1.20 -0.65 -4.41
CA TYR A 129 -0.10 -0.30 -4.94
C TYR A 129 -0.10 1.15 -5.43
N GLY A 130 -0.54 1.37 -6.67
CA GLY A 130 -0.70 2.69 -7.27
C GLY A 130 -2.17 3.06 -7.43
N ARG A 131 -2.56 4.22 -6.90
CA ARG A 131 -3.88 4.81 -7.11
C ARG A 131 -3.80 5.97 -8.06
N ARG A 132 -4.33 5.82 -9.27
CA ARG A 132 -4.34 6.89 -10.26
C ARG A 132 -5.33 7.99 -9.85
N ILE A 133 -4.83 9.24 -9.79
CA ILE A 133 -5.61 10.41 -9.39
C ILE A 133 -5.79 11.43 -10.53
N THR A 134 -5.35 11.09 -11.74
CA THR A 134 -5.49 11.97 -12.92
C THR A 134 -6.95 12.03 -13.35
N PRO A 135 -7.54 13.23 -13.58
CA PRO A 135 -8.99 13.37 -13.78
C PRO A 135 -9.51 12.85 -15.13
N LYS A 136 -8.64 12.63 -16.12
CA LYS A 136 -9.01 12.10 -17.43
C LYS A 136 -8.38 10.74 -17.64
N LEU A 137 -9.09 9.69 -17.26
CA LEU A 137 -8.74 8.32 -17.62
C LEU A 137 -9.38 7.99 -18.96
N THR A 138 -8.60 7.43 -19.86
CA THR A 138 -9.15 6.80 -21.08
C THR A 138 -9.87 5.50 -20.66
N ALA A 139 -10.80 5.04 -21.51
CA ALA A 139 -11.57 3.81 -21.24
C ALA A 139 -10.71 2.57 -20.92
N HIS A 140 -9.45 2.56 -21.34
CA HIS A 140 -8.50 1.48 -21.09
C HIS A 140 -7.50 1.74 -19.96
N SER A 141 -7.66 2.83 -19.20
CA SER A 141 -6.73 3.17 -18.12
C SER A 141 -7.22 2.60 -16.80
N ALA A 142 -6.48 1.67 -16.20
CA ALA A 142 -6.78 1.17 -14.88
C ALA A 142 -6.61 2.28 -13.82
N TYR A 143 -7.60 2.38 -12.89
CA TYR A 143 -7.49 3.25 -11.70
C TYR A 143 -6.49 2.72 -10.70
N HIS A 144 -6.28 1.42 -10.69
CA HIS A 144 -5.43 0.69 -9.77
C HIS A 144 -4.28 0.07 -10.56
N VAL A 145 -3.08 0.20 -10.05
CA VAL A 145 -1.86 -0.37 -10.62
C VAL A 145 -1.18 -1.15 -9.51
N HIS A 146 -0.83 -2.38 -9.80
CA HIS A 146 -0.12 -3.26 -8.87
C HIS A 146 1.24 -3.60 -9.43
N TRP A 147 2.20 -3.68 -8.55
CA TRP A 147 3.54 -4.12 -8.83
C TRP A 147 4.10 -4.85 -7.61
N HIS A 148 4.72 -5.97 -7.80
CA HIS A 148 5.43 -6.73 -6.78
C HIS A 148 6.66 -7.38 -7.41
N LEU A 149 7.68 -7.64 -6.61
CA LEU A 149 8.88 -8.31 -7.06
C LEU A 149 8.62 -9.82 -7.21
N GLU A 150 8.62 -10.55 -6.12
CA GLU A 150 8.52 -12.02 -6.14
C GLU A 150 7.28 -12.54 -5.40
N HIS A 151 6.89 -11.85 -4.32
CA HIS A 151 5.86 -12.33 -3.40
C HIS A 151 4.79 -11.28 -3.11
N ASN A 152 3.59 -11.76 -2.85
CA ASN A 152 2.53 -10.96 -2.27
C ASN A 152 2.83 -10.70 -0.79
N GLY A 153 2.23 -9.64 -0.24
CA GLY A 153 2.37 -9.29 1.16
C GLY A 153 1.36 -8.24 1.56
N PHE A 154 1.59 -7.63 2.71
CA PHE A 154 0.67 -6.65 3.26
C PHE A 154 1.26 -5.24 3.22
N PHE A 155 0.43 -4.26 2.89
CA PHE A 155 0.74 -2.89 3.27
C PHE A 155 0.76 -2.79 4.80
N ASN A 156 1.78 -2.17 5.37
CA ASN A 156 2.07 -2.16 6.81
C ASN A 156 2.27 -3.58 7.39
N GLN A 157 3.02 -4.42 6.68
CA GLN A 157 3.30 -5.80 7.11
C GLN A 157 3.95 -5.87 8.50
N LYS A 158 4.69 -4.84 8.90
CA LYS A 158 5.32 -4.74 10.23
C LYS A 158 4.31 -4.92 11.38
N ALA A 159 3.09 -4.40 11.23
CA ALA A 159 2.04 -4.54 12.24
C ALA A 159 1.71 -6.00 12.59
N LEU A 160 1.90 -6.94 11.66
CA LEU A 160 1.64 -8.35 11.89
C LEU A 160 2.61 -8.96 12.92
N PHE A 161 3.80 -8.39 13.04
CA PHE A 161 4.85 -8.85 13.94
C PHE A 161 4.95 -8.02 15.24
N GLU A 162 4.12 -7.00 15.37
CA GLU A 162 4.06 -6.13 16.56
C GLU A 162 2.80 -6.33 17.39
N PHE A 163 1.68 -6.77 16.76
CA PHE A 163 0.38 -6.82 17.41
C PHE A 163 -0.28 -8.21 17.32
N PRO A 164 -0.88 -8.72 18.43
CA PRO A 164 -1.66 -9.95 18.41
C PRO A 164 -3.06 -9.80 17.80
N GLU A 165 -3.55 -8.56 17.66
CA GLU A 165 -4.82 -8.21 17.04
C GLU A 165 -4.57 -7.27 15.88
N LEU A 166 -5.20 -7.54 14.73
CA LEU A 166 -4.98 -6.81 13.48
C LEU A 166 -6.30 -6.38 12.86
N ILE A 167 -6.35 -5.15 12.36
CA ILE A 167 -7.41 -4.69 11.46
C ILE A 167 -6.94 -4.93 10.02
N LEU A 168 -7.61 -5.82 9.32
CA LEU A 168 -7.29 -6.16 7.94
C LEU A 168 -8.19 -5.38 6.98
N CYS A 169 -7.59 -4.52 6.18
CA CYS A 169 -8.23 -3.70 5.16
C CYS A 169 -8.00 -4.25 3.75
N LYS A 170 -8.85 -3.88 2.80
CA LYS A 170 -8.73 -4.25 1.40
C LYS A 170 -7.64 -3.44 0.68
N SER A 171 -7.49 -2.17 1.02
CA SER A 171 -6.58 -1.25 0.34
C SER A 171 -5.76 -0.39 1.31
N PRO A 172 -4.58 0.10 0.88
CA PRO A 172 -3.78 1.02 1.68
C PRO A 172 -4.53 2.29 2.11
N VAL A 173 -5.43 2.81 1.27
CA VAL A 173 -6.24 4.00 1.61
C VAL A 173 -7.12 3.73 2.83
N GLU A 174 -7.74 2.56 2.91
CA GLU A 174 -8.55 2.16 4.06
C GLU A 174 -7.67 1.93 5.30
N ALA A 175 -6.52 1.25 5.14
CA ALA A 175 -5.59 1.06 6.25
C ALA A 175 -5.09 2.39 6.82
N LEU A 176 -4.75 3.35 5.97
CA LEU A 176 -4.34 4.69 6.40
C LEU A 176 -5.48 5.49 7.05
N THR A 177 -6.72 5.22 6.70
CA THR A 177 -7.89 5.79 7.39
C THR A 177 -7.95 5.33 8.84
N TRP A 178 -7.77 4.03 9.09
CA TRP A 178 -7.69 3.49 10.45
C TRP A 178 -6.47 4.02 11.20
N TRP A 179 -5.33 4.09 10.51
CA TRP A 179 -4.12 4.66 11.11
C TRP A 179 -4.31 6.10 11.59
N CYS A 180 -4.92 6.95 10.76
CA CYS A 180 -5.24 8.33 11.14
C CYS A 180 -6.24 8.41 12.30
N GLY A 181 -7.09 7.42 12.47
CA GLY A 181 -8.00 7.24 13.62
C GLY A 181 -7.32 6.63 14.85
N GLY A 182 -5.98 6.52 14.88
CA GLY A 182 -5.21 6.04 16.03
C GLY A 182 -5.00 4.52 16.09
N TYR A 183 -5.45 3.75 15.09
CA TYR A 183 -5.30 2.30 15.04
C TYR A 183 -4.05 1.91 14.26
N THR A 184 -2.91 1.77 14.94
CA THR A 184 -1.63 1.41 14.30
C THR A 184 -1.50 -0.09 13.98
N ASN A 185 -2.33 -0.93 14.60
CA ASN A 185 -2.45 -2.36 14.36
C ASN A 185 -3.30 -2.68 13.12
N VAL A 186 -2.98 -2.06 12.00
CA VAL A 186 -3.73 -2.18 10.75
C VAL A 186 -2.82 -2.59 9.60
N ALA A 187 -3.32 -3.44 8.70
CA ALA A 187 -2.66 -3.82 7.46
C ALA A 187 -3.68 -3.92 6.30
N ALA A 188 -3.18 -3.97 5.06
CA ALA A 188 -4.04 -4.15 3.90
C ALA A 188 -3.46 -5.15 2.89
N ILE A 189 -4.36 -5.86 2.16
CA ILE A 189 -4.04 -6.84 1.12
C ILE A 189 -3.77 -6.22 -0.26
N MET A 190 -3.42 -4.95 -0.34
CA MET A 190 -3.04 -4.24 -1.57
C MET A 190 -4.15 -4.14 -2.66
N GLY A 191 -5.42 -4.24 -2.29
CA GLY A 191 -6.54 -3.91 -3.17
C GLY A 191 -7.13 -5.10 -3.94
N PHE A 192 -6.80 -5.27 -5.22
CA PHE A 192 -7.43 -6.29 -6.07
C PHE A 192 -6.77 -7.67 -6.05
N SER A 193 -5.59 -7.81 -5.46
CA SER A 193 -5.04 -9.13 -5.19
C SER A 193 -5.98 -9.85 -4.22
N SER A 194 -6.48 -10.97 -4.62
CA SER A 194 -7.21 -11.85 -3.69
C SER A 194 -6.25 -12.27 -2.58
N PHE A 195 -6.75 -12.38 -1.38
CA PHE A 195 -6.03 -13.02 -0.28
C PHE A 195 -5.70 -14.46 -0.70
N ASP A 196 -4.42 -14.82 -0.66
CA ASP A 196 -3.90 -16.09 -1.14
C ASP A 196 -3.10 -16.84 -0.06
N GLU A 197 -2.47 -17.96 -0.46
CA GLU A 197 -1.69 -18.81 0.43
C GLU A 197 -0.43 -18.11 0.98
N GLU A 198 0.16 -17.17 0.22
CA GLU A 198 1.31 -16.39 0.70
C GLU A 198 0.90 -15.49 1.86
N HIS A 199 -0.22 -14.77 1.72
CA HIS A 199 -0.78 -13.97 2.82
C HIS A 199 -1.05 -14.82 4.06
N LEU A 200 -1.62 -16.01 3.87
CA LEU A 200 -1.90 -16.93 4.97
C LEU A 200 -0.62 -17.42 5.65
N SER A 201 0.40 -17.76 4.88
CA SER A 201 1.71 -18.17 5.38
C SER A 201 2.38 -17.09 6.23
N ILE A 202 2.33 -15.83 5.77
CA ILE A 202 2.85 -14.69 6.53
C ILE A 202 2.10 -14.52 7.86
N LEU A 203 0.77 -14.60 7.84
CA LEU A 203 -0.03 -14.50 9.05
C LEU A 203 0.25 -15.64 10.04
N GLN A 204 0.41 -16.87 9.56
CA GLN A 204 0.74 -18.03 10.41
C GLN A 204 2.11 -17.87 11.09
N SER A 205 3.06 -17.20 10.44
CA SER A 205 4.39 -16.91 11.00
C SER A 205 4.43 -15.69 11.92
N SER A 206 3.31 -14.94 12.00
CA SER A 206 3.21 -13.68 12.73
C SER A 206 2.72 -13.82 14.18
N LEU A 207 2.63 -12.69 14.87
CA LEU A 207 2.02 -12.64 16.23
C LEU A 207 0.49 -12.63 16.22
N VAL A 208 -0.14 -12.46 15.05
CA VAL A 208 -1.59 -12.25 14.95
C VAL A 208 -2.37 -13.46 15.39
N ARG A 209 -3.38 -13.23 16.26
CA ARG A 209 -4.31 -14.27 16.79
C ARG A 209 -5.77 -13.89 16.59
N LEU A 210 -6.04 -12.61 16.33
CA LEU A 210 -7.36 -12.08 16.05
C LEU A 210 -7.30 -11.08 14.88
N ILE A 211 -8.15 -11.26 13.89
CA ILE A 211 -8.27 -10.35 12.75
C ILE A 211 -9.68 -9.75 12.73
N TYR A 212 -9.73 -8.42 12.66
CA TYR A 212 -10.92 -7.65 12.33
C TYR A 212 -10.90 -7.38 10.83
N ILE A 213 -11.75 -8.05 10.04
CA ILE A 213 -11.85 -7.79 8.59
C ILE A 213 -12.72 -6.55 8.40
N ALA A 214 -12.10 -5.46 7.93
CA ALA A 214 -12.71 -4.15 7.73
C ALA A 214 -12.78 -3.79 6.23
N PHE A 215 -13.46 -4.63 5.44
CA PHE A 215 -13.71 -4.41 4.02
C PHE A 215 -15.02 -3.65 3.82
N GLY A 216 -15.28 -3.19 2.59
CA GLY A 216 -16.59 -2.62 2.24
C GLY A 216 -17.71 -3.65 2.31
N THR A 217 -18.97 -3.16 2.26
CA THR A 217 -20.18 -3.96 2.42
C THR A 217 -20.91 -4.21 1.10
N SER A 218 -20.26 -4.03 -0.04
CA SER A 218 -20.82 -4.46 -1.34
C SER A 218 -20.89 -5.98 -1.41
N ARG A 219 -21.82 -6.52 -2.19
CA ARG A 219 -22.03 -7.97 -2.30
C ARG A 219 -20.76 -8.75 -2.70
N PRO A 220 -19.98 -8.32 -3.71
CA PRO A 220 -18.72 -8.98 -4.05
C PRO A 220 -17.68 -8.94 -2.92
N GLU A 221 -17.65 -7.86 -2.13
CA GLU A 221 -16.75 -7.74 -0.99
C GLU A 221 -17.14 -8.69 0.13
N LEU A 222 -18.44 -8.85 0.40
CA LEU A 222 -18.92 -9.80 1.43
C LEU A 222 -18.61 -11.25 1.07
N ASP A 223 -18.66 -11.62 -0.21
CA ASP A 223 -18.30 -12.97 -0.65
C ASP A 223 -16.80 -13.23 -0.46
N GLU A 224 -15.95 -12.26 -0.75
CA GLU A 224 -14.51 -12.32 -0.49
C GLU A 224 -14.20 -12.36 1.02
N VAL A 225 -14.89 -11.55 1.81
CA VAL A 225 -14.77 -11.56 3.28
C VAL A 225 -15.07 -12.95 3.84
N ARG A 226 -16.14 -13.61 3.37
CA ARG A 226 -16.48 -14.98 3.83
C ARG A 226 -15.38 -15.97 3.50
N ARG A 227 -14.84 -15.89 2.28
CA ARG A 227 -13.74 -16.76 1.84
C ARG A 227 -12.49 -16.57 2.71
N ILE A 228 -12.08 -15.33 2.94
CA ILE A 228 -10.93 -15.01 3.78
C ILE A 228 -11.17 -15.46 5.22
N ALA A 229 -12.34 -15.17 5.76
CA ALA A 229 -12.70 -15.54 7.11
C ALA A 229 -12.64 -17.06 7.33
N TYR A 230 -13.10 -17.84 6.36
CA TYR A 230 -13.00 -19.30 6.40
C TYR A 230 -11.53 -19.77 6.41
N LEU A 231 -10.68 -19.23 5.55
CA LEU A 231 -9.26 -19.58 5.48
C LEU A 231 -8.52 -19.26 6.80
N LEU A 232 -8.79 -18.08 7.37
CA LEU A 232 -8.21 -17.64 8.62
C LEU A 232 -8.66 -18.53 9.81
N ALA A 233 -9.96 -18.79 9.90
CA ALA A 233 -10.52 -19.64 10.95
C ALA A 233 -9.97 -21.08 10.87
N SER A 234 -9.86 -21.64 9.66
CA SER A 234 -9.25 -22.96 9.42
C SER A 234 -7.78 -23.03 9.82
N SER A 235 -7.11 -21.87 9.90
CA SER A 235 -5.72 -21.74 10.35
C SER A 235 -5.58 -21.38 11.84
N GLY A 236 -6.68 -21.39 12.60
CA GLY A 236 -6.69 -21.11 14.04
C GLY A 236 -6.64 -19.62 14.39
N ILE A 237 -6.82 -18.72 13.43
CA ILE A 237 -6.89 -17.27 13.65
C ILE A 237 -8.35 -16.87 13.89
N LYS A 238 -8.64 -16.23 15.02
CA LYS A 238 -9.98 -15.71 15.30
C LYS A 238 -10.33 -14.58 14.36
N VAL A 239 -11.61 -14.51 13.96
CA VAL A 239 -12.09 -13.49 13.00
C VAL A 239 -13.29 -12.75 13.56
N ARG A 240 -13.29 -11.43 13.36
CA ARG A 240 -14.43 -10.56 13.57
C ARG A 240 -14.68 -9.74 12.30
N LEU A 241 -15.95 -9.46 12.00
CA LEU A 241 -16.33 -8.63 10.86
C LEU A 241 -16.69 -7.23 11.32
N VAL A 242 -15.99 -6.24 10.79
CA VAL A 242 -16.36 -4.83 10.92
C VAL A 242 -17.38 -4.52 9.84
N LEU A 243 -18.57 -4.10 10.23
CA LEU A 243 -19.64 -3.74 9.30
C LEU A 243 -19.78 -2.23 9.21
N PHE A 244 -19.54 -1.70 8.02
CA PHE A 244 -19.88 -0.32 7.71
C PHE A 244 -21.34 -0.19 7.25
N PRO A 245 -21.93 1.02 7.31
CA PRO A 245 -23.22 1.28 6.68
C PRO A 245 -23.24 0.85 5.21
N GLN A 246 -24.42 0.44 4.73
CA GLN A 246 -24.57 -0.20 3.41
C GLN A 246 -23.91 0.59 2.26
N GLY A 247 -23.05 -0.10 1.50
CA GLY A 247 -22.37 0.43 0.32
C GLY A 247 -21.15 1.29 0.63
N LEU A 248 -20.74 1.41 1.89
CA LEU A 248 -19.56 2.17 2.30
C LEU A 248 -18.39 1.24 2.59
N ASP A 249 -17.20 1.74 2.32
CA ASP A 249 -15.92 1.27 2.87
C ASP A 249 -15.50 2.18 4.04
N GLY A 250 -14.45 1.81 4.78
CA GLY A 250 -13.98 2.56 5.93
C GLY A 250 -13.65 4.02 5.63
N ASN A 251 -13.01 4.30 4.50
CA ASN A 251 -12.63 5.67 4.12
C ASN A 251 -13.86 6.52 3.74
N ARG A 252 -14.82 5.95 3.00
CA ARG A 252 -16.06 6.64 2.69
C ARG A 252 -16.90 6.88 3.94
N PHE A 253 -16.94 5.90 4.84
CA PHE A 253 -17.69 6.03 6.10
C PHE A 253 -17.18 7.20 6.93
N VAL A 254 -15.88 7.31 7.19
CA VAL A 254 -15.34 8.43 7.98
C VAL A 254 -15.55 9.79 7.30
N SER A 255 -15.64 9.84 5.98
CA SER A 255 -15.95 11.08 5.25
C SER A 255 -17.39 11.58 5.42
N THR A 256 -18.30 10.75 5.95
CA THR A 256 -19.71 11.09 6.19
C THR A 256 -20.02 11.49 7.63
N VAL A 257 -19.06 11.35 8.54
CA VAL A 257 -19.23 11.62 9.97
C VAL A 257 -18.39 12.80 10.42
N SER A 258 -18.82 13.46 11.50
CA SER A 258 -18.10 14.62 12.07
C SER A 258 -16.96 14.21 12.98
N ASP A 259 -17.00 13.00 13.55
CA ASP A 259 -16.01 12.47 14.52
C ASP A 259 -15.60 11.08 14.04
N ALA A 260 -14.52 11.05 13.24
CA ALA A 260 -14.03 9.84 12.61
C ALA A 260 -13.53 8.82 13.64
N ASP A 261 -12.81 9.26 14.67
CA ASP A 261 -12.19 8.39 15.68
C ASP A 261 -13.27 7.69 16.50
N LYS A 262 -14.27 8.42 16.93
CA LYS A 262 -15.41 7.86 17.65
C LYS A 262 -16.21 6.89 16.77
N ALA A 263 -16.45 7.23 15.51
CA ALA A 263 -17.18 6.38 14.58
C ALA A 263 -16.42 5.06 14.30
N LEU A 264 -15.10 5.12 14.09
CA LEU A 264 -14.26 3.92 13.92
C LEU A 264 -14.26 3.05 15.19
N SER A 265 -14.18 3.67 16.37
CA SER A 265 -14.25 2.96 17.64
C SER A 265 -15.57 2.20 17.81
N LEU A 266 -16.69 2.80 17.42
CA LEU A 266 -18.01 2.17 17.51
C LEU A 266 -18.12 0.95 16.58
N VAL A 267 -17.78 1.08 15.30
CA VAL A 267 -17.88 -0.05 14.35
C VAL A 267 -16.92 -1.19 14.71
N LEU A 268 -15.76 -0.88 15.30
CA LEU A 268 -14.82 -1.90 15.78
C LEU A 268 -15.38 -2.64 17.01
N LYS A 269 -15.98 -1.91 17.95
CA LYS A 269 -16.63 -2.49 19.13
C LYS A 269 -17.81 -3.40 18.77
N ASP A 270 -18.58 -3.01 17.77
CA ASP A 270 -19.77 -3.73 17.30
C ASP A 270 -19.41 -4.83 16.27
N ALA A 271 -18.12 -5.12 16.05
CA ALA A 271 -17.67 -6.12 15.10
C ALA A 271 -18.22 -7.51 15.44
N LEU A 272 -18.83 -8.15 14.45
CA LEU A 272 -19.49 -9.45 14.59
C LEU A 272 -18.46 -10.57 14.74
N VAL A 273 -18.68 -11.43 15.74
CA VAL A 273 -17.92 -12.68 15.89
C VAL A 273 -18.44 -13.67 14.86
N LEU A 274 -17.55 -14.22 14.04
CA LEU A 274 -17.91 -15.36 13.19
C LEU A 274 -17.87 -16.64 14.02
N PRO A 275 -18.92 -17.49 13.92
CA PRO A 275 -18.92 -18.79 14.60
C PRO A 275 -17.80 -19.67 14.03
N GLU A 276 -17.12 -20.41 14.91
CA GLU A 276 -16.03 -21.33 14.58
C GLU A 276 -16.47 -22.51 13.68
N SER A 277 -17.77 -22.70 13.45
CA SER A 277 -18.36 -23.79 12.67
C SER A 277 -19.08 -23.27 11.42
N MET A 278 -18.34 -22.99 10.36
CA MET A 278 -18.88 -23.09 8.98
C MET A 278 -18.21 -24.24 8.22
N GLY A 279 -17.87 -25.31 8.92
CA GLY A 279 -17.40 -26.57 8.34
C GLY A 279 -18.49 -27.61 8.43
N GLY A 280 -19.22 -27.85 7.33
CA GLY A 280 -20.04 -29.06 7.18
C GLY A 280 -21.53 -28.82 7.11
N ASP A 281 -22.03 -28.51 5.93
CA ASP A 281 -23.30 -29.03 5.41
C ASP A 281 -23.20 -28.98 3.87
N HIS A 282 -22.44 -29.95 3.34
CA HIS A 282 -22.64 -30.46 2.00
C HIS A 282 -23.22 -31.87 2.17
N ASP A 283 -24.47 -31.94 2.58
CA ASP A 283 -25.31 -33.12 2.36
C ASP A 283 -26.66 -32.66 1.79
N CYS A 284 -26.91 -33.17 0.62
CA CYS A 284 -28.04 -33.18 -0.29
C CYS A 284 -27.97 -32.34 -1.52
#